data_467c7baa1bb83eab27617856182fad4b
#
_entry.id   467c7baa1bb83eab27617856182fad4b
#
_cell.length_a   1.000
_cell.length_b   1.000
_cell.length_c   1.000
_cell.angle_alpha   90.00
_cell.angle_beta   90.00
_cell.angle_gamma   90.00
#
_symmetry.space_group_name_H-M   'P 1'
#
loop_
_entity.id
_entity.type
_entity.pdbx_description
1 polymer ?
#
loop_
_entity_poly.entity_id
_entity_poly.type
_entity_poly.pdbx_seq_one_letter_code
_entity_poly.pdbx_strand_id
1 'polypeptide(L)'
;MSEVTVAATQMACTWDREANVAGAESLVREAARQGAQIILIQELFETPYFCKDQKKEHFALAHPIEGHPVLARMSALAKELKVVLPVSFFERANNAYYNSLAIIDADGANLGLYRKSHIPDGVGYQEKFYFNPGDTGFMTFKTRYYTIGSSV
;
A
#
# COMPACT_ATOMS: atom_id res chain seq x y z
N MET A 1 8.14 -24.26 -15.31
CA MET A 1 7.84 -22.89 -14.84
C MET A 1 6.93 -23.04 -13.64
N SER A 2 7.26 -22.39 -12.51
CA SER A 2 6.36 -22.38 -11.34
C SER A 2 5.22 -21.41 -11.61
N GLU A 3 3.99 -21.86 -11.42
CA GLU A 3 2.79 -21.05 -11.50
C GLU A 3 2.63 -20.26 -10.19
N VAL A 4 2.25 -18.98 -10.29
CA VAL A 4 1.97 -18.10 -9.14
C VAL A 4 0.56 -17.52 -9.28
N THR A 5 -0.26 -17.71 -8.27
CA THR A 5 -1.60 -17.15 -8.20
C THR A 5 -1.54 -15.75 -7.59
N VAL A 6 -2.07 -14.77 -8.31
CA VAL A 6 -2.14 -13.37 -7.87
C VAL A 6 -3.59 -12.93 -7.68
N ALA A 7 -3.81 -12.01 -6.76
CA ALA A 7 -5.11 -11.39 -6.54
C ALA A 7 -4.98 -9.87 -6.37
N ALA A 8 -6.03 -9.14 -6.72
CA ALA A 8 -6.21 -7.74 -6.39
C ALA A 8 -7.53 -7.58 -5.63
N THR A 9 -7.51 -6.77 -4.57
CA THR A 9 -8.70 -6.51 -3.76
C THR A 9 -9.25 -5.13 -4.04
N GLN A 10 -10.56 -4.97 -3.87
CA GLN A 10 -11.24 -3.68 -4.03
C GLN A 10 -12.38 -3.59 -3.01
N MET A 11 -12.50 -2.43 -2.36
CA MET A 11 -13.56 -2.15 -1.40
C MET A 11 -13.89 -0.65 -1.38
N ALA A 12 -15.08 -0.31 -0.88
CA ALA A 12 -15.41 1.07 -0.53
C ALA A 12 -14.73 1.45 0.78
N CYS A 13 -14.06 2.62 0.81
CA CYS A 13 -13.42 3.14 2.00
C CYS A 13 -14.26 4.25 2.63
N THR A 14 -14.27 4.30 3.96
CA THR A 14 -14.91 5.32 4.79
C THR A 14 -13.86 6.11 5.57
N TRP A 15 -14.27 7.13 6.33
CA TRP A 15 -13.36 7.85 7.23
C TRP A 15 -13.04 7.08 8.53
N ASP A 16 -13.66 5.93 8.74
CA ASP A 16 -13.28 4.98 9.78
C ASP A 16 -12.11 4.11 9.29
N ARG A 17 -10.89 4.54 9.63
CA ARG A 17 -9.64 3.86 9.23
C ARG A 17 -9.59 2.40 9.72
N GLU A 18 -10.05 2.16 10.95
CA GLU A 18 -10.02 0.80 11.50
C GLU A 18 -10.95 -0.13 10.73
N ALA A 19 -12.15 0.34 10.37
CA ALA A 19 -13.07 -0.42 9.54
C ALA A 19 -12.48 -0.71 8.14
N ASN A 20 -11.77 0.26 7.53
CA ASN A 20 -11.12 0.05 6.24
C ASN A 20 -9.99 -0.98 6.33
N VAL A 21 -9.14 -0.88 7.35
CA VAL A 21 -8.03 -1.84 7.57
C VAL A 21 -8.56 -3.24 7.83
N ALA A 22 -9.58 -3.38 8.68
CA ALA A 22 -10.24 -4.67 8.94
C ALA A 22 -10.90 -5.25 7.68
N GLY A 23 -11.51 -4.40 6.85
CA GLY A 23 -12.06 -4.80 5.55
C GLY A 23 -11.00 -5.30 4.59
N ALA A 24 -9.87 -4.60 4.48
CA ALA A 24 -8.73 -5.04 3.67
C ALA A 24 -8.17 -6.39 4.15
N GLU A 25 -7.99 -6.57 5.46
CA GLU A 25 -7.56 -7.87 6.02
C GLU A 25 -8.51 -9.01 5.67
N SER A 26 -9.81 -8.76 5.76
CA SER A 26 -10.83 -9.77 5.42
C SER A 26 -10.70 -10.20 3.95
N LEU A 27 -10.52 -9.25 3.03
CA LEU A 27 -10.32 -9.53 1.62
C LEU A 27 -9.00 -10.26 1.34
N VAL A 28 -7.92 -9.89 2.02
CA VAL A 28 -6.63 -10.59 1.93
C VAL A 28 -6.75 -12.04 2.41
N ARG A 29 -7.43 -12.28 3.53
CA ARG A 29 -7.68 -13.62 4.05
C ARG A 29 -8.50 -14.47 3.06
N GLU A 30 -9.52 -13.88 2.45
CA GLU A 30 -10.34 -14.57 1.45
C GLU A 30 -9.53 -14.91 0.20
N ALA A 31 -8.73 -13.97 -0.32
CA ALA A 31 -7.85 -14.21 -1.47
C ALA A 31 -6.83 -15.33 -1.17
N ALA A 32 -6.20 -15.31 0.01
CA ALA A 32 -5.27 -16.34 0.46
C ALA A 32 -5.95 -17.70 0.56
N ARG A 33 -7.19 -17.78 1.07
CA ARG A 33 -7.99 -19.00 1.13
C ARG A 33 -8.28 -19.58 -0.26
N GLN A 34 -8.38 -18.72 -1.27
CA GLN A 34 -8.53 -19.11 -2.68
C GLN A 34 -7.19 -19.47 -3.37
N GLY A 35 -6.08 -19.46 -2.63
CA GLY A 35 -4.76 -19.87 -3.12
C GLY A 35 -3.90 -18.73 -3.66
N ALA A 36 -4.29 -17.46 -3.51
CA ALA A 36 -3.45 -16.35 -3.91
C ALA A 36 -2.19 -16.27 -3.06
N GLN A 37 -1.05 -16.04 -3.70
CA GLN A 37 0.28 -15.95 -3.10
C GLN A 37 0.81 -14.52 -3.07
N ILE A 38 0.39 -13.70 -4.02
CA ILE A 38 0.70 -12.26 -4.08
C ILE A 38 -0.65 -11.54 -4.16
N ILE A 39 -0.94 -10.67 -3.20
CA ILE A 39 -2.26 -10.02 -3.06
C ILE A 39 -2.06 -8.52 -3.00
N LEU A 40 -2.51 -7.82 -4.03
CA LEU A 40 -2.47 -6.36 -4.11
C LEU A 40 -3.69 -5.76 -3.41
N ILE A 41 -3.43 -4.89 -2.44
CA ILE A 41 -4.46 -4.06 -1.80
C ILE A 41 -4.57 -2.75 -2.58
N GLN A 42 -5.78 -2.18 -2.66
CA GLN A 42 -6.00 -0.94 -3.40
C GLN A 42 -5.17 0.23 -2.87
N GLU A 43 -4.86 1.20 -3.73
CA GLU A 43 -4.09 2.40 -3.41
C GLU A 43 -4.76 3.21 -2.29
N LEU A 44 -3.98 3.68 -1.29
CA LEU A 44 -4.41 4.57 -0.20
C LEU A 44 -5.68 4.09 0.55
N PHE A 45 -5.82 2.78 0.74
CA PHE A 45 -7.02 2.12 1.24
C PHE A 45 -7.42 2.47 2.68
N GLU A 46 -6.55 3.13 3.43
CA GLU A 46 -6.83 3.48 4.83
C GLU A 46 -7.95 4.52 4.98
N THR A 47 -8.25 5.28 3.91
CA THR A 47 -9.26 6.34 3.90
C THR A 47 -9.97 6.38 2.56
N PRO A 48 -11.07 7.16 2.41
CA PRO A 48 -11.54 7.57 1.09
C PRO A 48 -10.43 8.31 0.34
N TYR A 49 -10.45 8.29 -0.98
CA TYR A 49 -9.49 9.00 -1.82
C TYR A 49 -9.57 10.52 -1.55
N PHE A 50 -8.74 10.98 -0.60
CA PHE A 50 -8.74 12.34 -0.10
C PHE A 50 -8.18 13.36 -1.11
N CYS A 51 -7.41 12.89 -2.10
CA CYS A 51 -6.79 13.77 -3.11
C CYS A 51 -7.78 14.41 -4.09
N LYS A 52 -9.07 14.07 -4.01
CA LYS A 52 -10.12 14.79 -4.74
C LYS A 52 -10.29 16.24 -4.30
N ASP A 53 -9.90 16.57 -3.06
CA ASP A 53 -10.01 17.88 -2.44
C ASP A 53 -8.64 18.33 -1.91
N GLN A 54 -8.37 19.65 -1.92
CA GLN A 54 -7.16 20.24 -1.30
C GLN A 54 -7.48 20.68 0.13
N LYS A 55 -7.25 19.81 1.10
CA LYS A 55 -7.52 20.07 2.52
C LYS A 55 -6.26 19.85 3.36
N LYS A 56 -5.82 20.89 4.06
CA LYS A 56 -4.61 20.85 4.90
C LYS A 56 -4.70 19.82 6.02
N GLU A 57 -5.89 19.59 6.56
CA GLU A 57 -6.12 18.60 7.62
C GLU A 57 -5.78 17.17 7.21
N HIS A 58 -5.81 16.85 5.92
CA HIS A 58 -5.47 15.51 5.44
C HIS A 58 -3.98 15.16 5.55
N PHE A 59 -3.08 16.16 5.72
CA PHE A 59 -1.68 15.87 6.02
C PHE A 59 -1.49 15.12 7.35
N ALA A 60 -2.45 15.22 8.27
CA ALA A 60 -2.45 14.45 9.51
C ALA A 60 -2.65 12.93 9.31
N LEU A 61 -3.07 12.51 8.12
CA LEU A 61 -3.22 11.09 7.75
C LEU A 61 -1.87 10.42 7.47
N ALA A 62 -0.83 11.21 7.17
CA ALA A 62 0.47 10.69 6.81
C ALA A 62 1.25 10.18 8.03
N HIS A 63 1.91 9.04 7.85
CA HIS A 63 2.76 8.43 8.87
C HIS A 63 4.16 8.13 8.33
N PRO A 64 5.20 8.15 9.17
CA PRO A 64 6.50 7.61 8.77
C PRO A 64 6.40 6.10 8.55
N ILE A 65 7.29 5.55 7.73
CA ILE A 65 7.36 4.09 7.52
C ILE A 65 7.74 3.37 8.81
N GLU A 66 8.66 3.95 9.58
CA GLU A 66 9.08 3.43 10.88
C GLU A 66 7.93 3.54 11.89
N GLY A 67 7.55 2.38 12.42
CA GLY A 67 6.45 2.31 13.41
C GLY A 67 5.06 2.52 12.82
N HIS A 68 4.90 2.46 11.49
CA HIS A 68 3.60 2.60 10.85
C HIS A 68 2.64 1.47 11.29
N PRO A 69 1.52 1.80 11.96
CA PRO A 69 0.69 0.77 12.60
C PRO A 69 0.05 -0.20 11.59
N VAL A 70 -0.37 0.31 10.43
CA VAL A 70 -0.98 -0.53 9.39
C VAL A 70 0.06 -1.42 8.71
N LEU A 71 1.28 -0.92 8.45
CA LEU A 71 2.34 -1.76 7.89
C LEU A 71 2.74 -2.88 8.86
N ALA A 72 2.81 -2.60 10.17
CA ALA A 72 3.07 -3.62 11.18
C ALA A 72 1.96 -4.71 11.18
N ARG A 73 0.71 -4.30 11.07
CA ARG A 73 -0.45 -5.20 11.00
C ARG A 73 -0.43 -6.04 9.73
N MET A 74 -0.12 -5.44 8.57
CA MET A 74 0.00 -6.16 7.30
C MET A 74 1.22 -7.09 7.27
N SER A 75 2.32 -6.76 7.95
CA SER A 75 3.46 -7.65 8.12
C SER A 75 3.09 -8.92 8.92
N ALA A 76 2.34 -8.75 10.00
CA ALA A 76 1.84 -9.88 10.77
C ALA A 76 0.89 -10.77 9.95
N LEU A 77 -0.01 -10.15 9.17
CA LEU A 77 -0.95 -10.84 8.29
C LEU A 77 -0.22 -11.60 7.16
N ALA A 78 0.75 -10.96 6.50
CA ALA A 78 1.56 -11.59 5.46
C ALA A 78 2.28 -12.84 5.97
N LYS A 79 2.88 -12.74 7.14
CA LYS A 79 3.57 -13.86 7.81
C LYS A 79 2.60 -14.99 8.19
N GLU A 80 1.45 -14.66 8.75
CA GLU A 80 0.42 -15.63 9.15
C GLU A 80 -0.07 -16.43 7.94
N LEU A 81 -0.43 -15.73 6.86
CA LEU A 81 -1.02 -16.33 5.67
C LEU A 81 0.02 -16.84 4.65
N LYS A 82 1.30 -16.50 4.86
CA LYS A 82 2.42 -16.79 3.94
C LYS A 82 2.18 -16.22 2.55
N VAL A 83 1.73 -14.97 2.48
CA VAL A 83 1.45 -14.22 1.23
C VAL A 83 2.32 -12.98 1.13
N VAL A 84 2.57 -12.52 -0.10
CA VAL A 84 3.22 -11.26 -0.38
C VAL A 84 2.18 -10.16 -0.48
N LEU A 85 2.38 -9.06 0.23
CA LEU A 85 1.48 -7.90 0.25
C LEU A 85 2.20 -6.62 -0.19
N PRO A 86 1.96 -6.11 -1.41
CA PRO A 86 2.21 -4.72 -1.72
C PRO A 86 1.17 -3.84 -1.02
N VAL A 87 1.62 -2.93 -0.15
CA VAL A 87 0.77 -2.12 0.73
C VAL A 87 0.99 -0.64 0.48
N SER A 88 -0.01 0.02 -0.09
CA SER A 88 0.02 1.47 -0.33
C SER A 88 -0.33 2.25 0.93
N PHE A 89 0.38 3.37 1.16
CA PHE A 89 0.13 4.25 2.30
C PHE A 89 0.57 5.69 2.03
N PHE A 90 0.03 6.64 2.80
CA PHE A 90 0.45 8.02 2.79
C PHE A 90 1.68 8.19 3.69
N GLU A 91 2.86 8.34 3.07
CA GLU A 91 4.13 8.46 3.78
C GLU A 91 4.42 9.91 4.16
N ARG A 92 4.94 10.10 5.39
CA ARG A 92 5.67 11.29 5.80
C ARG A 92 7.13 10.94 6.03
N ALA A 93 8.04 11.47 5.20
CA ALA A 93 9.48 11.31 5.35
C ALA A 93 10.11 12.67 5.67
N ASN A 94 10.45 12.91 6.94
CA ASN A 94 10.88 14.22 7.44
C ASN A 94 9.84 15.31 7.15
N ASN A 95 10.16 16.26 6.26
CA ASN A 95 9.31 17.37 5.83
C ASN A 95 8.66 17.14 4.45
N ALA A 96 8.80 15.94 3.90
CA ALA A 96 8.23 15.56 2.60
C ALA A 96 7.13 14.51 2.76
N TYR A 97 6.22 14.48 1.79
CA TYR A 97 5.09 13.57 1.77
C TYR A 97 5.06 12.83 0.44
N TYR A 98 4.76 11.53 0.49
CA TYR A 98 4.77 10.66 -0.69
C TYR A 98 3.57 9.72 -0.70
N ASN A 99 3.14 9.37 -1.90
CA ASN A 99 2.30 8.20 -2.13
C ASN A 99 3.24 7.00 -2.28
N SER A 100 3.21 6.10 -1.33
CA SER A 100 4.23 5.06 -1.16
C SER A 100 3.65 3.67 -1.15
N LEU A 101 4.45 2.70 -1.58
CA LEU A 101 4.12 1.29 -1.64
C LEU A 101 5.22 0.50 -0.94
N ALA A 102 4.91 -0.11 0.20
CA ALA A 102 5.79 -1.04 0.89
C ALA A 102 5.58 -2.46 0.36
N ILE A 103 6.64 -3.21 0.13
CA ILE A 103 6.55 -4.61 -0.30
C ILE A 103 6.84 -5.51 0.89
N ILE A 104 5.82 -6.18 1.39
CA ILE A 104 5.90 -7.10 2.52
C ILE A 104 5.95 -8.52 2.00
N ASP A 105 7.02 -9.26 2.33
CA ASP A 105 7.18 -10.66 1.91
C ASP A 105 6.39 -11.64 2.79
N ALA A 106 6.31 -12.87 2.36
CA ALA A 106 5.55 -13.95 2.98
C ALA A 106 6.05 -14.39 4.38
N ASP A 107 7.18 -13.89 4.83
CA ASP A 107 7.68 -14.04 6.21
C ASP A 107 7.39 -12.82 7.09
N GLY A 108 6.74 -11.80 6.52
CA GLY A 108 6.43 -10.52 7.16
C GLY A 108 7.53 -9.47 7.06
N ALA A 109 8.65 -9.78 6.40
CA ALA A 109 9.73 -8.81 6.20
C ALA A 109 9.31 -7.72 5.19
N ASN A 110 9.62 -6.47 5.48
CA ASN A 110 9.52 -5.39 4.51
C ASN A 110 10.76 -5.40 3.62
N LEU A 111 10.60 -5.72 2.33
CA LEU A 111 11.69 -5.80 1.35
C LEU A 111 12.13 -4.45 0.83
N GLY A 112 11.36 -3.41 1.05
CA GLY A 112 11.65 -2.06 0.59
C GLY A 112 10.43 -1.25 0.25
N LEU A 113 10.68 -0.06 -0.28
CA LEU A 113 9.72 1.00 -0.50
C LEU A 113 9.84 1.51 -1.93
N TYR A 114 8.72 1.67 -2.61
CA TYR A 114 8.60 2.45 -3.82
C TYR A 114 7.76 3.70 -3.54
N ARG A 115 8.21 4.85 -4.00
CA ARG A 115 7.47 6.12 -3.98
C ARG A 115 7.00 6.44 -5.38
N LYS A 116 5.70 6.72 -5.55
CA LYS A 116 5.06 7.07 -6.83
C LYS A 116 5.85 8.16 -7.56
N SER A 117 6.41 7.84 -8.73
CA SER A 117 7.31 8.73 -9.45
C SER A 117 6.58 9.86 -10.17
N HIS A 118 5.43 9.56 -10.77
CA HIS A 118 4.64 10.51 -11.55
C HIS A 118 3.35 10.85 -10.81
N ILE A 119 3.27 12.07 -10.29
CA ILE A 119 2.13 12.53 -9.52
C ILE A 119 1.15 13.23 -10.46
N PRO A 120 -0.06 12.67 -10.67
CA PRO A 120 -1.08 13.31 -11.48
C PRO A 120 -1.68 14.52 -10.79
N ASP A 121 -2.29 15.42 -11.56
CA ASP A 121 -2.97 16.58 -11.02
C ASP A 121 -4.10 17.03 -11.94
N GLY A 122 -5.29 17.25 -11.35
CA GLY A 122 -6.47 17.69 -12.07
C GLY A 122 -7.70 17.70 -11.17
N VAL A 123 -8.81 18.13 -11.72
CA VAL A 123 -10.08 18.14 -10.97
C VAL A 123 -10.47 16.72 -10.55
N GLY A 124 -10.62 16.51 -9.24
CA GLY A 124 -10.96 15.22 -8.64
C GLY A 124 -9.77 14.29 -8.36
N TYR A 125 -8.53 14.68 -8.73
CA TYR A 125 -7.30 13.95 -8.42
C TYR A 125 -6.11 14.92 -8.26
N GLN A 126 -6.19 15.77 -7.25
CA GLN A 126 -5.24 16.85 -6.97
C GLN A 126 -4.07 16.34 -6.11
N GLU A 127 -3.38 15.31 -6.60
CA GLU A 127 -2.33 14.62 -5.85
C GLU A 127 -1.10 15.49 -5.61
N LYS A 128 -0.77 16.43 -6.51
CA LYS A 128 0.38 17.34 -6.33
C LYS A 128 0.24 18.28 -5.13
N PHE A 129 -0.97 18.47 -4.59
CA PHE A 129 -1.15 19.21 -3.35
C PHE A 129 -0.57 18.46 -2.14
N TYR A 130 -0.57 17.13 -2.18
CA TYR A 130 -0.15 16.29 -1.06
C TYR A 130 1.23 15.66 -1.27
N PHE A 131 1.53 15.17 -2.46
CA PHE A 131 2.67 14.29 -2.68
C PHE A 131 3.77 14.97 -3.51
N ASN A 132 5.00 14.73 -3.06
CA ASN A 132 6.18 14.98 -3.88
C ASN A 132 6.37 13.84 -4.90
N PRO A 133 6.98 14.10 -6.07
CA PRO A 133 7.45 13.03 -6.94
C PRO A 133 8.39 12.09 -6.19
N GLY A 134 8.22 10.79 -6.40
CA GLY A 134 9.04 9.78 -5.76
C GLY A 134 10.50 9.83 -6.19
N ASP A 135 11.38 9.50 -5.27
CA ASP A 135 12.85 9.56 -5.40
C ASP A 135 13.51 8.17 -5.34
N THR A 136 12.72 7.10 -5.24
CA THR A 136 13.23 5.72 -5.18
C THR A 136 13.62 5.14 -6.53
N GLY A 137 13.17 5.75 -7.63
CA GLY A 137 13.24 5.14 -8.95
C GLY A 137 12.33 3.92 -9.10
N PHE A 138 12.40 3.28 -10.28
CA PHE A 138 11.69 2.03 -10.52
C PHE A 138 12.52 0.87 -9.97
N MET A 139 11.88 0.01 -9.18
CA MET A 139 12.53 -1.06 -8.45
C MET A 139 11.88 -2.40 -8.72
N THR A 140 12.65 -3.47 -8.53
CA THR A 140 12.14 -4.83 -8.47
C THR A 140 12.46 -5.43 -7.11
N PHE A 141 11.56 -6.27 -6.61
CA PHE A 141 11.69 -6.92 -5.32
C PHE A 141 11.63 -8.43 -5.49
N LYS A 142 12.67 -9.12 -5.00
CA LYS A 142 12.71 -10.58 -5.00
C LYS A 142 11.93 -11.09 -3.80
N THR A 143 10.71 -11.53 -4.03
CA THR A 143 9.86 -12.11 -2.99
C THR A 143 10.04 -13.63 -2.92
N ARG A 144 9.42 -14.23 -1.91
CA ARG A 144 9.40 -15.69 -1.75
C ARG A 144 8.91 -16.43 -3.00
N TYR A 145 7.94 -15.87 -3.72
CA TYR A 145 7.27 -16.56 -4.82
C TYR A 145 7.77 -16.12 -6.19
N TYR A 146 8.01 -14.81 -6.37
CA TYR A 146 8.43 -14.28 -7.66
C TYR A 146 9.14 -12.92 -7.48
N THR A 147 9.84 -12.48 -8.53
CA THR A 147 10.34 -11.09 -8.58
C THR A 147 9.26 -10.20 -9.13
N ILE A 148 8.87 -9.18 -8.38
CA ILE A 148 7.83 -8.21 -8.75
C ILE A 148 8.42 -6.84 -9.01
N GLY A 149 7.96 -6.15 -10.04
CA GLY A 149 8.20 -4.72 -10.23
C GLY A 149 7.06 -3.92 -9.62
N SER A 150 7.33 -2.71 -9.19
CA SER A 150 6.31 -1.81 -8.66
C SER A 150 6.25 -0.51 -9.43
N SER A 151 5.03 -0.07 -9.74
CA SER A 151 4.69 1.28 -10.20
C SER A 151 3.28 1.61 -9.72
N VAL A 152 3.03 2.87 -9.43
CA VAL A 152 1.73 3.40 -9.01
C VAL A 152 1.41 4.63 -9.86
#